data_4132aaa72b1a108029fe6ee24c9dafd9
#
_entry.id   4132aaa72b1a108029fe6ee24c9dafd9
#
_cell.length_a   1.000
_cell.length_b   1.000
_cell.length_c   1.000
_cell.angle_alpha   90.00
_cell.angle_beta   90.00
_cell.angle_gamma   90.00
#
_symmetry.space_group_name_H-M   'P 1'
#
loop_
_entity.id
_entity.type
_entity.pdbx_description
1 polymer ?
#
loop_
_entity_poly.entity_id
_entity_poly.type
_entity_poly.pdbx_seq_one_letter_code
_entity_poly.pdbx_strand_id
1 'polypeptide(L)'
;MHEKCVFSSDTERNLKMNYTKITEFNGTPVVEFSAGGYTAMAAYELGSNIIRLHDDKNGVEFFRFNKDNSADVIRQSSEVWGLPSLYLPNRFADGILKTSDAVYHLPVNEKAPYNNHIHGFLQKRAHTLVEHYADDNCAVVKTMYRYDENDEFFQYLPIKFTAEFTFTLSECGLEHKVKFTNLSDKMMPISFATHTTINSPFVDGGKEENIRLFVPAEKRC
;
A
#
# COMPACT_ATOMS: atom_id res chain seq x y z
N MET A 1 -18.63 11.69 7.62
CA MET A 1 -19.79 11.89 6.74
C MET A 1 -19.53 11.04 5.50
N HIS A 2 -20.20 9.86 5.40
CA HIS A 2 -20.07 9.01 4.22
C HIS A 2 -21.01 9.60 3.15
N GLU A 3 -20.43 10.29 2.17
CA GLU A 3 -21.19 10.60 0.96
C GLU A 3 -21.48 9.30 0.22
N LYS A 4 -22.77 9.03 0.02
CA LYS A 4 -23.20 7.89 -0.79
C LYS A 4 -22.92 8.23 -2.25
N CYS A 5 -22.17 7.36 -2.92
CA CYS A 5 -22.03 7.40 -4.37
C CYS A 5 -23.41 7.36 -5.01
N VAL A 6 -23.78 8.39 -5.77
CA VAL A 6 -25.10 8.51 -6.40
C VAL A 6 -25.04 7.79 -7.75
N PHE A 7 -25.87 6.76 -7.90
CA PHE A 7 -26.01 6.00 -9.15
C PHE A 7 -26.61 6.87 -10.27
N SER A 8 -25.93 6.95 -11.41
CA SER A 8 -26.50 7.45 -12.66
C SER A 8 -26.95 6.27 -13.53
N SER A 9 -28.21 6.28 -13.96
CA SER A 9 -28.82 5.26 -14.80
C SER A 9 -28.39 5.38 -16.28
N ASP A 10 -28.28 4.20 -16.90
CA ASP A 10 -28.41 3.88 -18.32
C ASP A 10 -27.31 4.30 -19.31
N THR A 11 -26.42 3.36 -19.51
CA THR A 11 -25.92 2.97 -20.85
C THR A 11 -25.54 1.50 -20.79
N GLU A 12 -25.88 0.68 -21.77
CA GLU A 12 -25.51 -0.74 -21.86
C GLU A 12 -23.99 -0.88 -21.74
N ARG A 13 -23.53 -1.11 -20.50
CA ARG A 13 -22.15 -1.43 -20.22
C ARG A 13 -21.98 -2.91 -20.52
N ASN A 14 -21.10 -3.26 -21.44
CA ASN A 14 -20.40 -4.55 -21.38
C ASN A 14 -19.62 -4.58 -20.06
N LEU A 15 -20.32 -4.83 -18.97
CA LEU A 15 -19.76 -4.89 -17.63
C LEU A 15 -18.90 -6.15 -17.59
N LYS A 16 -17.60 -5.97 -17.74
CA LYS A 16 -16.62 -7.00 -17.39
C LYS A 16 -16.96 -7.45 -15.97
N MET A 17 -17.22 -8.76 -15.78
CA MET A 17 -17.53 -9.28 -14.45
C MET A 17 -16.41 -8.94 -13.47
N ASN A 18 -16.79 -8.54 -12.27
CA ASN A 18 -15.84 -8.37 -11.19
C ASN A 18 -15.14 -9.71 -10.91
N TYR A 19 -13.86 -9.70 -10.66
CA TYR A 19 -13.10 -10.91 -10.38
C TYR A 19 -11.91 -10.69 -9.46
N THR A 20 -11.46 -11.77 -8.85
CA THR A 20 -10.15 -11.89 -8.21
C THR A 20 -9.46 -13.14 -8.71
N LYS A 21 -8.16 -13.06 -8.96
CA LYS A 21 -7.37 -14.16 -9.49
C LYS A 21 -5.96 -14.12 -8.91
N ILE A 22 -5.52 -15.24 -8.33
CA ILE A 22 -4.09 -15.42 -8.02
C ILE A 22 -3.38 -15.67 -9.34
N THR A 23 -2.34 -14.90 -9.57
CA THR A 23 -1.48 -14.98 -10.76
C THR A 23 -0.04 -14.63 -10.39
N GLU A 24 0.80 -14.41 -11.36
CA GLU A 24 2.20 -14.10 -11.18
C GLU A 24 2.56 -12.83 -11.94
N PHE A 25 3.34 -11.96 -11.30
CA PHE A 25 3.97 -10.80 -11.92
C PHE A 25 5.49 -10.97 -11.82
N ASN A 26 6.14 -11.31 -12.96
CA ASN A 26 7.58 -11.48 -13.08
C ASN A 26 8.21 -12.34 -11.95
N GLY A 27 7.64 -13.53 -11.70
CA GLY A 27 8.11 -14.47 -10.69
C GLY A 27 7.62 -14.18 -9.25
N THR A 28 6.68 -13.22 -9.08
CA THR A 28 6.13 -12.89 -7.77
C THR A 28 4.63 -13.17 -7.76
N PRO A 29 4.10 -13.90 -6.76
CA PRO A 29 2.68 -14.14 -6.66
C PRO A 29 1.94 -12.83 -6.35
N VAL A 30 0.87 -12.58 -7.08
CA VAL A 30 0.00 -11.42 -6.91
C VAL A 30 -1.46 -11.84 -6.97
N VAL A 31 -2.33 -11.07 -6.36
CA VAL A 31 -3.76 -11.13 -6.64
C VAL A 31 -4.09 -10.01 -7.61
N GLU A 32 -4.46 -10.38 -8.84
CA GLU A 32 -5.12 -9.46 -9.77
C GLU A 32 -6.61 -9.43 -9.45
N PHE A 33 -7.17 -8.23 -9.33
CA PHE A 33 -8.58 -8.04 -9.03
C PHE A 33 -9.16 -6.87 -9.81
N SER A 34 -10.42 -7.03 -10.22
CA SER A 34 -11.10 -6.04 -11.06
C SER A 34 -12.53 -5.84 -10.60
N ALA A 35 -12.95 -4.58 -10.50
CA ALA A 35 -14.32 -4.17 -10.24
C ALA A 35 -14.56 -2.73 -10.65
N GLY A 36 -15.80 -2.39 -11.02
CA GLY A 36 -16.22 -1.02 -11.28
C GLY A 36 -15.50 -0.31 -12.42
N GLY A 37 -14.85 -1.05 -13.33
CA GLY A 37 -14.07 -0.48 -14.43
C GLY A 37 -12.60 -0.22 -14.08
N TYR A 38 -12.13 -0.73 -12.95
CA TYR A 38 -10.73 -0.69 -12.55
C TYR A 38 -10.14 -2.09 -12.48
N THR A 39 -8.83 -2.18 -12.68
CA THR A 39 -8.03 -3.39 -12.45
C THR A 39 -6.83 -3.04 -11.58
N ALA A 40 -6.55 -3.87 -10.58
CA ALA A 40 -5.42 -3.69 -9.67
C ALA A 40 -4.65 -4.99 -9.44
N MET A 41 -3.41 -4.88 -8.96
CA MET A 41 -2.56 -6.00 -8.58
C MET A 41 -2.02 -5.79 -7.16
N ALA A 42 -2.33 -6.71 -6.26
CA ALA A 42 -1.82 -6.76 -4.90
C ALA A 42 -0.66 -7.76 -4.79
N ALA A 43 0.55 -7.27 -4.62
CA ALA A 43 1.75 -8.07 -4.39
C ALA A 43 1.93 -8.31 -2.88
N TYR A 44 1.26 -9.33 -2.34
CA TYR A 44 1.20 -9.54 -0.91
C TYR A 44 2.56 -9.93 -0.30
N GLU A 45 3.44 -10.60 -1.03
CA GLU A 45 4.81 -10.89 -0.58
C GLU A 45 5.78 -9.71 -0.68
N LEU A 46 5.32 -8.57 -1.22
CA LEU A 46 6.07 -7.33 -1.32
C LEU A 46 5.43 -6.23 -0.45
N GLY A 47 5.23 -6.51 0.85
CA GLY A 47 4.66 -5.57 1.81
C GLY A 47 3.18 -5.26 1.59
N SER A 48 2.41 -6.19 0.98
CA SER A 48 1.03 -5.96 0.55
C SER A 48 0.88 -4.71 -0.33
N ASN A 49 1.83 -4.48 -1.20
CA ASN A 49 1.83 -3.34 -2.09
C ASN A 49 0.81 -3.53 -3.22
N ILE A 50 -0.03 -2.52 -3.46
CA ILE A 50 -0.79 -2.43 -4.71
C ILE A 50 0.17 -1.88 -5.76
N ILE A 51 0.82 -2.78 -6.49
CA ILE A 51 1.85 -2.43 -7.48
C ILE A 51 1.27 -1.85 -8.76
N ARG A 52 -0.03 -2.03 -9.01
CA ARG A 52 -0.75 -1.50 -10.16
C ARG A 52 -2.17 -1.12 -9.77
N LEU A 53 -2.64 0.02 -10.28
CA LEU A 53 -4.04 0.42 -10.32
C LEU A 53 -4.31 1.12 -11.65
N HIS A 54 -5.22 0.56 -12.43
CA HIS A 54 -5.55 1.00 -13.78
C HIS A 54 -7.04 1.27 -13.93
N ASP A 55 -7.39 2.39 -14.55
CA ASP A 55 -8.75 2.68 -15.02
C ASP A 55 -8.89 2.12 -16.44
N ASP A 56 -9.59 1.00 -16.56
CA ASP A 56 -9.77 0.28 -17.83
C ASP A 56 -10.56 1.08 -18.86
N LYS A 57 -11.42 1.99 -18.38
CA LYS A 57 -12.27 2.81 -19.25
C LYS A 57 -11.52 3.97 -19.90
N ASN A 58 -10.67 4.63 -19.10
CA ASN A 58 -9.98 5.85 -19.52
C ASN A 58 -8.51 5.60 -19.90
N GLY A 59 -8.01 4.37 -19.72
CA GLY A 59 -6.60 4.01 -19.99
C GLY A 59 -5.63 4.70 -19.04
N VAL A 60 -6.04 4.95 -17.78
CA VAL A 60 -5.22 5.65 -16.80
C VAL A 60 -4.45 4.66 -15.93
N GLU A 61 -3.13 4.75 -15.94
CA GLU A 61 -2.27 4.05 -15.00
C GLU A 61 -1.94 5.00 -13.84
N PHE A 62 -2.49 4.76 -12.64
CA PHE A 62 -2.38 5.70 -11.52
C PHE A 62 -1.01 5.70 -10.86
N PHE A 63 -0.48 4.51 -10.54
CA PHE A 63 0.77 4.40 -9.82
C PHE A 63 1.96 4.25 -10.75
N ARG A 64 3.13 4.62 -10.28
CA ARG A 64 4.36 4.27 -10.97
C ARG A 64 4.46 2.75 -11.08
N PHE A 65 4.27 2.27 -12.30
CA PHE A 65 4.26 0.86 -12.65
C PHE A 65 5.17 0.62 -13.86
N ASN A 66 5.92 -0.47 -13.82
CA ASN A 66 6.67 -0.93 -14.99
C ASN A 66 6.48 -2.45 -15.10
N LYS A 67 5.88 -2.89 -16.20
CA LYS A 67 5.57 -4.29 -16.47
C LYS A 67 6.81 -5.21 -16.52
N ASP A 68 7.99 -4.64 -16.73
CA ASP A 68 9.25 -5.38 -16.85
C ASP A 68 10.04 -5.44 -15.51
N ASN A 69 9.54 -4.82 -14.45
CA ASN A 69 10.18 -4.87 -13.14
C ASN A 69 10.09 -6.28 -12.53
N SER A 70 11.23 -6.79 -12.08
CA SER A 70 11.25 -7.98 -11.22
C SER A 70 10.84 -7.63 -9.77
N ALA A 71 10.52 -8.67 -8.98
CA ALA A 71 10.29 -8.53 -7.54
C ALA A 71 11.47 -7.85 -6.82
N ASP A 72 12.71 -8.16 -7.23
CA ASP A 72 13.90 -7.59 -6.62
C ASP A 72 14.05 -6.09 -6.86
N VAL A 73 13.68 -5.60 -8.04
CA VAL A 73 13.65 -4.16 -8.33
C VAL A 73 12.66 -3.46 -7.40
N ILE A 74 11.48 -4.07 -7.18
CA ILE A 74 10.47 -3.51 -6.27
C ILE A 74 10.96 -3.58 -4.82
N ARG A 75 11.58 -4.68 -4.37
CA ARG A 75 12.12 -4.81 -3.00
C ARG A 75 13.23 -3.81 -2.70
N GLN A 76 14.14 -3.58 -3.66
CA GLN A 76 15.27 -2.65 -3.49
C GLN A 76 14.83 -1.20 -3.31
N SER A 77 13.70 -0.83 -3.89
CA SER A 77 13.12 0.52 -3.85
C SER A 77 11.61 0.44 -3.58
N SER A 78 11.24 -0.30 -2.54
CA SER A 78 9.84 -0.61 -2.21
C SER A 78 8.96 0.62 -2.03
N GLU A 79 9.55 1.73 -1.61
CA GLU A 79 8.87 3.00 -1.35
C GLU A 79 8.52 3.81 -2.61
N VAL A 80 9.03 3.45 -3.81
CA VAL A 80 8.81 4.23 -5.03
C VAL A 80 7.97 3.51 -6.10
N TRP A 81 7.43 2.34 -5.79
CA TRP A 81 6.60 1.57 -6.71
C TRP A 81 5.22 1.32 -6.10
N GLY A 82 4.15 1.64 -6.85
CA GLY A 82 2.79 1.35 -6.42
C GLY A 82 2.31 2.19 -5.21
N LEU A 83 1.66 1.50 -4.27
CA LEU A 83 1.09 2.06 -3.02
C LEU A 83 1.69 1.36 -1.80
N PRO A 84 2.98 1.51 -1.51
CA PRO A 84 3.60 0.85 -0.37
C PRO A 84 3.11 1.40 0.97
N SER A 85 2.96 0.52 1.93
CA SER A 85 2.49 0.82 3.29
C SER A 85 3.67 0.88 4.25
N LEU A 86 3.86 2.03 4.89
CA LEU A 86 4.99 2.28 5.79
C LEU A 86 4.54 2.20 7.25
N TYR A 87 5.29 1.46 8.04
CA TYR A 87 5.22 1.42 9.50
C TYR A 87 6.63 1.18 10.06
N LEU A 88 7.19 2.08 10.77
CA LEU A 88 6.89 3.45 11.15
C LEU A 88 7.32 4.41 10.02
N PRO A 89 6.47 5.30 9.53
CA PRO A 89 6.83 6.21 8.45
C PRO A 89 7.72 7.35 8.94
N ASN A 90 8.30 8.08 7.95
CA ASN A 90 9.15 9.23 8.14
C ASN A 90 10.49 8.90 8.83
N ARG A 91 11.12 9.88 9.48
CA ARG A 91 12.49 9.83 10.00
C ARG A 91 12.53 9.88 11.51
N PHE A 92 13.39 9.04 12.07
CA PHE A 92 13.75 9.06 13.49
C PHE A 92 15.23 9.41 13.57
N ALA A 93 15.53 10.63 14.07
CA ALA A 93 16.89 11.12 14.21
C ALA A 93 17.72 10.17 15.07
N ASP A 94 18.91 9.82 14.57
CA ASP A 94 19.82 8.82 15.19
C ASP A 94 19.17 7.45 15.50
N GLY A 95 18.06 7.14 14.81
CA GLY A 95 17.29 5.94 15.06
C GLY A 95 16.49 5.95 16.37
N ILE A 96 16.32 7.09 17.05
CA ILE A 96 15.70 7.14 18.37
C ILE A 96 14.19 7.30 18.25
N LEU A 97 13.45 6.27 18.67
CA LEU A 97 12.00 6.30 18.83
C LEU A 97 11.66 6.35 20.32
N LYS A 98 11.01 7.43 20.74
CA LYS A 98 10.53 7.62 22.12
C LYS A 98 9.02 7.43 22.21
N THR A 99 8.59 6.62 23.16
CA THR A 99 7.19 6.50 23.59
C THR A 99 7.07 7.03 25.01
N SER A 100 5.87 7.01 25.59
CA SER A 100 5.68 7.44 26.99
C SER A 100 6.32 6.48 28.00
N ASP A 101 6.54 5.22 27.63
CA ASP A 101 7.00 4.15 28.52
C ASP A 101 8.39 3.57 28.15
N ALA A 102 8.93 3.91 26.98
CA ALA A 102 10.19 3.35 26.53
C ALA A 102 10.93 4.23 25.50
N VAL A 103 12.21 3.93 25.33
CA VAL A 103 13.04 4.45 24.25
C VAL A 103 13.57 3.25 23.45
N TYR A 104 13.37 3.25 22.15
CA TYR A 104 13.84 2.23 21.22
C TYR A 104 14.94 2.79 20.34
N HIS A 105 15.95 1.97 20.05
CA HIS A 105 17.06 2.30 19.17
C HIS A 105 16.93 1.51 17.88
N LEU A 106 16.36 2.15 16.86
CA LEU A 106 16.13 1.58 15.54
C LEU A 106 17.45 1.63 14.72
N PRO A 107 17.70 0.67 13.81
CA PRO A 107 18.91 0.68 13.00
C PRO A 107 18.90 1.89 12.04
N VAL A 108 20.00 2.63 12.00
CA VAL A 108 20.18 3.74 11.05
C VAL A 108 20.30 3.18 9.64
N ASN A 109 19.36 3.52 8.77
CA ASN A 109 19.31 3.10 7.36
C ASN A 109 19.44 4.28 6.36
N GLU A 110 19.32 5.51 6.81
CA GLU A 110 19.68 6.72 6.08
C GLU A 110 20.99 7.27 6.65
N LYS A 111 22.10 7.00 5.93
CA LYS A 111 23.46 7.28 6.40
C LYS A 111 23.80 8.76 6.45
N ALA A 112 25.02 9.09 6.90
CA ALA A 112 25.56 10.44 6.95
C ALA A 112 25.26 11.25 5.66
N PRO A 113 24.94 12.54 5.78
CA PRO A 113 24.97 13.35 7.01
C PRO A 113 23.73 13.22 7.90
N TYR A 114 22.71 12.47 7.52
CA TYR A 114 21.39 12.50 8.16
C TYR A 114 21.28 11.59 9.39
N ASN A 115 21.90 10.40 9.36
CA ASN A 115 21.89 9.39 10.43
C ASN A 115 20.49 9.03 10.97
N ASN A 116 19.50 8.86 10.10
CA ASN A 116 18.14 8.55 10.50
C ASN A 116 17.81 7.05 10.33
N HIS A 117 16.85 6.57 11.11
CA HIS A 117 16.00 5.48 10.67
C HIS A 117 14.84 6.04 9.86
N ILE A 118 14.64 5.55 8.62
CA ILE A 118 13.60 6.03 7.73
C ILE A 118 12.69 4.89 7.27
N HIS A 119 11.39 5.16 7.21
CA HIS A 119 10.31 4.36 6.59
C HIS A 119 10.01 3.00 7.21
N GLY A 120 10.64 2.65 8.34
CA GLY A 120 10.34 1.40 9.03
C GLY A 120 10.72 0.16 8.21
N PHE A 121 9.86 -0.86 8.26
CA PHE A 121 10.21 -2.19 7.72
C PHE A 121 9.05 -2.92 7.02
N LEU A 122 7.80 -2.52 7.27
CA LEU A 122 6.62 -3.31 6.90
C LEU A 122 6.48 -3.53 5.39
N GLN A 123 6.84 -2.52 4.59
CA GLN A 123 6.82 -2.58 3.13
C GLN A 123 7.82 -3.59 2.53
N LYS A 124 8.75 -4.10 3.33
CA LYS A 124 9.77 -5.08 2.91
C LYS A 124 9.46 -6.50 3.36
N ARG A 125 8.32 -6.71 4.01
CA ARG A 125 7.92 -8.02 4.55
C ARG A 125 6.99 -8.76 3.62
N ALA A 126 7.12 -10.07 3.55
CA ALA A 126 6.13 -10.92 2.92
C ALA A 126 4.91 -11.04 3.85
N HIS A 127 3.74 -10.64 3.36
CA HIS A 127 2.48 -10.80 4.06
C HIS A 127 1.79 -12.08 3.61
N THR A 128 0.92 -12.62 4.44
CA THR A 128 0.09 -13.78 4.11
C THR A 128 -1.19 -13.30 3.43
N LEU A 129 -1.54 -13.89 2.30
CA LEU A 129 -2.86 -13.74 1.69
C LEU A 129 -3.88 -14.45 2.58
N VAL A 130 -4.86 -13.71 3.12
CA VAL A 130 -5.89 -14.24 4.02
C VAL A 130 -7.14 -14.63 3.25
N GLU A 131 -7.58 -13.74 2.36
CA GLU A 131 -8.82 -13.90 1.62
C GLU A 131 -8.80 -13.07 0.34
N HIS A 132 -9.44 -13.56 -0.71
CA HIS A 132 -9.79 -12.76 -1.87
C HIS A 132 -11.11 -13.26 -2.45
N TYR A 133 -11.97 -12.33 -2.86
CA TYR A 133 -13.25 -12.63 -3.48
C TYR A 133 -13.76 -11.46 -4.31
N ALA A 134 -14.71 -11.72 -5.17
CA ALA A 134 -15.48 -10.69 -5.87
C ALA A 134 -16.96 -11.00 -5.81
N ASP A 135 -17.77 -9.99 -5.78
CA ASP A 135 -19.22 -10.02 -5.92
C ASP A 135 -19.70 -8.99 -6.96
N ASP A 136 -21.00 -8.79 -7.08
CA ASP A 136 -21.57 -7.86 -8.07
C ASP A 136 -21.17 -6.38 -7.84
N ASN A 137 -20.70 -6.02 -6.64
CA ASN A 137 -20.42 -4.65 -6.25
C ASN A 137 -18.92 -4.33 -6.16
N CYS A 138 -18.09 -5.32 -5.81
CA CYS A 138 -16.69 -5.08 -5.53
C CYS A 138 -15.81 -6.33 -5.72
N ALA A 139 -14.50 -6.10 -5.71
CA ALA A 139 -13.49 -7.14 -5.57
C ALA A 139 -12.62 -6.82 -4.35
N VAL A 140 -12.35 -7.81 -3.51
CA VAL A 140 -11.69 -7.65 -2.22
C VAL A 140 -10.47 -8.54 -2.13
N VAL A 141 -9.37 -7.97 -1.61
CA VAL A 141 -8.15 -8.71 -1.25
C VAL A 141 -7.80 -8.37 0.19
N LYS A 142 -7.61 -9.40 1.03
CA LYS A 142 -7.18 -9.24 2.43
C LYS A 142 -5.85 -9.95 2.65
N THR A 143 -4.94 -9.25 3.29
CA THR A 143 -3.64 -9.77 3.67
C THR A 143 -3.34 -9.46 5.12
N MET A 144 -2.39 -10.18 5.71
CA MET A 144 -1.97 -9.97 7.09
C MET A 144 -0.47 -10.17 7.23
N TYR A 145 0.13 -9.32 8.05
CA TYR A 145 1.46 -9.54 8.58
C TYR A 145 1.40 -9.73 10.09
N ARG A 146 2.05 -10.78 10.59
CA ARG A 146 2.26 -11.01 12.01
C ARG A 146 3.69 -10.64 12.37
N TYR A 147 3.83 -9.65 13.22
CA TYR A 147 5.12 -9.22 13.73
C TYR A 147 5.34 -9.76 15.13
N ASP A 148 6.37 -10.55 15.30
CA ASP A 148 6.77 -11.15 16.56
C ASP A 148 8.27 -11.42 16.58
N GLU A 149 8.75 -12.22 17.55
CA GLU A 149 10.16 -12.57 17.77
C GLU A 149 10.86 -13.26 16.59
N ASN A 150 10.14 -13.71 15.58
CA ASN A 150 10.70 -14.31 14.39
C ASN A 150 11.14 -13.27 13.34
N ASP A 151 10.69 -12.00 13.48
CA ASP A 151 11.14 -10.92 12.60
C ASP A 151 12.51 -10.39 13.07
N GLU A 152 13.43 -10.22 12.14
CA GLU A 152 14.77 -9.67 12.42
C GLU A 152 14.76 -8.28 13.05
N PHE A 153 13.69 -7.48 12.79
CA PHE A 153 13.56 -6.15 13.35
C PHE A 153 13.07 -6.16 14.80
N PHE A 154 12.56 -7.30 15.29
CA PHE A 154 12.00 -7.43 16.64
C PHE A 154 13.00 -7.09 17.76
N GLN A 155 14.30 -7.33 17.54
CA GLN A 155 15.36 -6.94 18.48
C GLN A 155 15.41 -5.43 18.75
N TYR A 156 14.93 -4.60 17.81
CA TYR A 156 14.91 -3.14 17.91
C TYR A 156 13.58 -2.59 18.40
N LEU A 157 12.49 -3.28 18.09
CA LEU A 157 11.13 -2.90 18.48
C LEU A 157 10.36 -4.13 19.01
N PRO A 158 10.61 -4.57 20.25
CA PRO A 158 10.02 -5.80 20.79
C PRO A 158 8.56 -5.60 21.24
N ILE A 159 7.67 -5.32 20.28
CA ILE A 159 6.24 -5.11 20.44
C ILE A 159 5.51 -5.98 19.45
N LYS A 160 4.87 -7.06 19.90
CA LYS A 160 4.12 -7.96 19.02
C LYS A 160 2.83 -7.32 18.52
N PHE A 161 2.54 -7.48 17.24
CA PHE A 161 1.28 -7.01 16.64
C PHE A 161 0.90 -7.80 15.40
N THR A 162 -0.36 -7.62 14.95
CA THR A 162 -0.75 -7.94 13.58
C THR A 162 -1.09 -6.66 12.83
N ALA A 163 -0.79 -6.66 11.53
CA ALA A 163 -1.23 -5.64 10.59
C ALA A 163 -2.08 -6.32 9.51
N GLU A 164 -3.37 -6.02 9.49
CA GLU A 164 -4.34 -6.52 8.53
C GLU A 164 -4.62 -5.45 7.49
N PHE A 165 -4.53 -5.82 6.21
CA PHE A 165 -4.78 -4.94 5.07
C PHE A 165 -6.00 -5.45 4.31
N THR A 166 -6.94 -4.57 4.03
CA THR A 166 -8.09 -4.87 3.16
C THR A 166 -8.10 -3.85 2.03
N PHE A 167 -8.03 -4.35 0.81
CA PHE A 167 -8.17 -3.58 -0.42
C PHE A 167 -9.52 -3.92 -1.02
N THR A 168 -10.35 -2.90 -1.22
CA THR A 168 -11.66 -3.05 -1.86
C THR A 168 -11.70 -2.20 -3.10
N LEU A 169 -11.87 -2.82 -4.24
CA LEU A 169 -12.02 -2.18 -5.54
C LEU A 169 -13.49 -2.17 -5.93
N SER A 170 -14.00 -1.01 -6.34
CA SER A 170 -15.39 -0.82 -6.73
C SER A 170 -15.50 0.28 -7.79
N GLU A 171 -16.70 0.66 -8.21
CA GLU A 171 -16.90 1.82 -9.09
C GLU A 171 -16.43 3.15 -8.49
N CYS A 172 -16.29 3.23 -7.16
CA CYS A 172 -15.76 4.39 -6.46
C CYS A 172 -14.23 4.42 -6.40
N GLY A 173 -13.54 3.43 -6.97
CA GLY A 173 -12.09 3.29 -6.95
C GLY A 173 -11.59 2.30 -5.90
N LEU A 174 -10.37 2.51 -5.42
CA LEU A 174 -9.69 1.66 -4.46
C LEU A 174 -9.82 2.21 -3.04
N GLU A 175 -10.46 1.45 -2.14
CA GLU A 175 -10.38 1.67 -0.69
C GLU A 175 -9.25 0.84 -0.11
N HIS A 176 -8.41 1.44 0.73
CA HIS A 176 -7.36 0.79 1.48
C HIS A 176 -7.60 0.96 2.98
N LYS A 177 -7.96 -0.13 3.65
CA LYS A 177 -8.17 -0.19 5.11
C LYS A 177 -7.05 -0.96 5.77
N VAL A 178 -6.47 -0.37 6.82
CA VAL A 178 -5.43 -1.01 7.64
C VAL A 178 -5.88 -1.09 9.08
N LYS A 179 -5.69 -2.27 9.70
CA LYS A 179 -5.99 -2.51 11.10
C LYS A 179 -4.75 -3.08 11.78
N PHE A 180 -4.24 -2.36 12.78
CA PHE A 180 -3.23 -2.86 13.69
C PHE A 180 -3.86 -3.40 14.96
N THR A 181 -3.41 -4.57 15.41
CA THR A 181 -3.80 -5.15 16.69
C THR A 181 -2.55 -5.38 17.52
N ASN A 182 -2.42 -4.66 18.64
CA ASN A 182 -1.33 -4.88 19.58
C ASN A 182 -1.54 -6.21 20.32
N LEU A 183 -0.54 -7.07 20.28
CA LEU A 183 -0.53 -8.40 20.91
C LEU A 183 0.41 -8.47 22.13
N SER A 184 0.98 -7.34 22.53
CA SER A 184 1.87 -7.23 23.70
C SER A 184 1.22 -6.37 24.78
N ASP A 185 1.78 -6.40 25.96
CA ASP A 185 1.42 -5.54 27.12
C ASP A 185 2.08 -4.16 27.06
N LYS A 186 2.96 -3.93 26.08
CA LYS A 186 3.67 -2.67 25.88
C LYS A 186 2.86 -1.69 25.05
N MET A 187 3.10 -0.39 25.22
CA MET A 187 2.54 0.62 24.35
C MET A 187 3.08 0.45 22.92
N MET A 188 2.18 0.28 21.98
CA MET A 188 2.51 0.22 20.55
C MET A 188 2.42 1.63 19.96
N PRO A 189 3.51 2.20 19.43
CA PRO A 189 3.45 3.46 18.71
C PRO A 189 2.68 3.25 17.41
N ILE A 190 1.63 4.05 17.19
CA ILE A 190 0.86 4.03 15.95
C ILE A 190 1.24 5.22 15.10
N SER A 191 1.92 4.92 14.00
CA SER A 191 2.18 5.86 12.92
C SER A 191 2.17 5.08 11.61
N PHE A 192 1.33 5.48 10.67
CA PHE A 192 1.15 4.79 9.40
C PHE A 192 1.08 5.79 8.25
N ALA A 193 1.67 5.44 7.12
CA ALA A 193 1.56 6.22 5.89
C ALA A 193 1.60 5.31 4.67
N THR A 194 1.10 5.81 3.55
CA THR A 194 1.37 5.28 2.22
C THR A 194 2.38 6.17 1.51
N HIS A 195 3.37 5.58 0.88
CA HIS A 195 4.37 6.31 0.09
C HIS A 195 4.04 6.19 -1.40
N THR A 196 2.93 6.84 -1.79
CA THR A 196 2.39 6.71 -3.13
C THR A 196 3.22 7.47 -4.15
N THR A 197 3.68 6.78 -5.19
CA THR A 197 4.27 7.40 -6.36
C THR A 197 3.31 7.27 -7.53
N ILE A 198 2.82 8.39 -8.02
CA ILE A 198 1.88 8.45 -9.15
C ILE A 198 2.61 8.60 -10.47
N ASN A 199 1.98 8.13 -11.55
CA ASN A 199 2.47 8.34 -12.89
C ASN A 199 2.34 9.80 -13.32
N SER A 200 3.28 10.23 -14.16
CA SER A 200 3.21 11.53 -14.81
C SER A 200 3.85 11.43 -16.21
N PRO A 201 3.07 11.54 -17.28
CA PRO A 201 1.61 11.69 -17.34
C PRO A 201 0.85 10.39 -16.98
N PHE A 202 -0.47 10.52 -16.70
CA PHE A 202 -1.33 9.38 -16.37
C PHE A 202 -1.70 8.52 -17.58
N VAL A 203 -1.63 9.07 -18.78
CA VAL A 203 -2.02 8.41 -20.03
C VAL A 203 -0.93 8.59 -21.09
N ASP A 204 -0.83 7.63 -21.99
CA ASP A 204 0.09 7.72 -23.13
C ASP A 204 -0.21 8.96 -23.98
N GLY A 205 0.85 9.69 -24.34
CA GLY A 205 0.74 10.94 -25.09
C GLY A 205 0.24 12.14 -24.27
N GLY A 206 -0.02 11.97 -22.99
CA GLY A 206 -0.33 13.05 -22.05
C GLY A 206 0.90 13.94 -21.83
N LYS A 207 0.69 15.10 -21.17
CA LYS A 207 1.75 16.04 -20.81
C LYS A 207 1.78 16.26 -19.31
N GLU A 208 2.97 16.24 -18.73
CA GLU A 208 3.20 16.43 -17.28
C GLU A 208 2.64 17.76 -16.77
N GLU A 209 2.77 18.83 -17.57
CA GLU A 209 2.25 20.15 -17.23
C GLU A 209 0.72 20.22 -17.06
N ASN A 210 -0.01 19.21 -17.55
CA ASN A 210 -1.46 19.13 -17.40
C ASN A 210 -1.90 18.45 -16.09
N ILE A 211 -0.96 17.85 -15.35
CA ILE A 211 -1.26 17.20 -14.07
C ILE A 211 -1.41 18.25 -12.98
N ARG A 212 -2.44 18.11 -12.16
CA ARG A 212 -2.71 18.95 -11.01
C ARG A 212 -2.93 18.08 -9.79
N LEU A 213 -2.21 18.38 -8.71
CA LEU A 213 -2.42 17.80 -7.40
C LEU A 213 -3.20 18.80 -6.53
N PHE A 214 -4.38 18.39 -6.10
CA PHE A 214 -5.18 19.14 -5.13
C PHE A 214 -5.12 18.45 -3.77
N VAL A 215 -4.61 19.15 -2.76
CA VAL A 215 -4.54 18.66 -1.38
C VAL A 215 -5.40 19.56 -0.49
N PRO A 216 -6.56 19.08 -0.01
CA PRO A 216 -7.45 19.86 0.86
C PRO A 216 -6.89 19.88 2.29
N ALA A 217 -5.89 20.71 2.55
CA ALA A 217 -5.26 20.87 3.86
C ALA A 217 -5.43 22.31 4.35
N GLU A 218 -5.85 22.48 5.61
CA GLU A 218 -6.03 23.80 6.23
C GLU A 218 -4.68 24.45 6.59
N LYS A 219 -3.69 23.64 6.94
CA LYS A 219 -2.35 24.11 7.33
C LYS A 219 -1.27 23.22 6.75
N ARG A 220 -0.16 23.82 6.40
CA ARG A 220 1.09 23.15 6.08
C ARG A 220 1.94 23.09 7.34
N CYS A 221 2.33 21.90 7.76
CA CYS A 221 3.25 21.69 8.88
C CYS A 221 4.70 21.74 8.39
#